data_8cbd92274babae79c807b51642c5762c
#
_entry.id   8cbd92274babae79c807b51642c5762c
#
_cell.length_a   1.000
_cell.length_b   1.000
_cell.length_c   1.000
_cell.angle_alpha   90.00
_cell.angle_beta   90.00
_cell.angle_gamma   90.00
#
_symmetry.space_group_name_H-M   'P 1'
#
loop_
_entity.id
_entity.type
_entity.pdbx_description
1 polymer ?
#
loop_
_entity_poly.entity_id
_entity_poly.type
_entity_poly.pdbx_seq_one_letter_code
_entity_poly.pdbx_strand_id
1 'polypeptide(L)'
;YTTNAINKLNLDCIIVGSDEVWNYKEGKGNAAVKFGEGLNCPKLVAYAPSVGKSSVSDDLPEYIVKGLQRFQAISSRDDLTEQFVNSIVNKTPVRVLDPTFLTKFPMQEKSGIKKPYIMFYYCDGMSTELKQTIVKQAHEKGYAVYGAGEGDKLYEDITINLTPFEWIGMFRNAAFVFTGTFHGVVFSILNHRQFQVYMTNESRIK
;
A
#
# COMPACT_ATOMS: atom_id res chain seq x y z
N TYR A 1 -1.81 -17.60 7.09
CA TYR A 1 -3.08 -18.24 6.67
C TYR A 1 -2.74 -19.38 5.74
N THR A 2 -3.46 -20.51 5.89
CA THR A 2 -3.33 -21.68 5.00
C THR A 2 -4.62 -21.83 4.19
N THR A 3 -4.53 -22.37 2.98
CA THR A 3 -5.68 -22.69 2.12
C THR A 3 -6.73 -23.50 2.89
N ASN A 4 -6.29 -24.46 3.69
CA ASN A 4 -7.17 -25.32 4.49
C ASN A 4 -7.97 -24.53 5.55
N ALA A 5 -7.33 -23.54 6.19
CA ALA A 5 -8.01 -22.70 7.18
C ALA A 5 -9.07 -21.82 6.53
N ILE A 6 -8.79 -21.29 5.33
CA ILE A 6 -9.75 -20.47 4.58
C ILE A 6 -10.92 -21.34 4.09
N ASN A 7 -10.64 -22.50 3.52
CA ASN A 7 -11.69 -23.41 3.01
C ASN A 7 -12.68 -23.89 4.10
N LYS A 8 -12.22 -24.02 5.35
CA LYS A 8 -13.08 -24.35 6.49
C LYS A 8 -14.13 -23.28 6.81
N LEU A 9 -13.95 -22.05 6.32
CA LEU A 9 -14.91 -20.95 6.52
C LEU A 9 -16.13 -21.06 5.61
N ASN A 10 -16.12 -21.95 4.61
CA ASN A 10 -17.19 -22.17 3.64
C ASN A 10 -17.74 -20.86 3.04
N LEU A 11 -16.85 -20.02 2.55
CA LEU A 11 -17.19 -18.70 2.02
C LEU A 11 -17.85 -18.80 0.63
N ASP A 12 -18.88 -18.03 0.38
CA ASP A 12 -19.55 -17.93 -0.92
C ASP A 12 -18.75 -17.09 -1.91
N CYS A 13 -17.95 -16.17 -1.42
CA CYS A 13 -17.11 -15.30 -2.23
C CYS A 13 -15.79 -15.01 -1.53
N ILE A 14 -14.71 -15.06 -2.29
CA ILE A 14 -13.38 -14.59 -1.85
C ILE A 14 -12.93 -13.47 -2.79
N ILE A 15 -12.57 -12.34 -2.21
CA ILE A 15 -11.97 -11.21 -2.92
C ILE A 15 -10.48 -11.14 -2.54
N VAL A 16 -9.61 -11.25 -3.53
CA VAL A 16 -8.15 -11.08 -3.34
C VAL A 16 -7.74 -9.68 -3.74
N GLY A 17 -6.99 -9.03 -2.91
CA GLY A 17 -6.50 -7.65 -3.12
C GLY A 17 -7.11 -6.69 -2.10
N SER A 18 -6.76 -5.46 -2.16
CA SER A 18 -5.81 -4.82 -3.10
C SER A 18 -4.34 -5.03 -2.68
N ASP A 19 -3.52 -4.01 -2.92
CA ASP A 19 -2.11 -3.94 -2.60
C ASP A 19 -1.21 -4.92 -3.38
N GLU A 20 0.08 -4.97 -3.07
CA GLU A 20 1.08 -5.84 -3.72
C GLU A 20 0.93 -7.33 -3.32
N VAL A 21 -0.30 -7.82 -3.28
CA VAL A 21 -0.58 -9.21 -2.86
C VAL A 21 -0.09 -10.24 -3.87
N TRP A 22 0.10 -9.84 -5.12
CA TRP A 22 0.63 -10.69 -6.19
C TRP A 22 2.13 -10.50 -6.47
N ASN A 23 2.83 -9.76 -5.60
CA ASN A 23 4.29 -9.69 -5.65
C ASN A 23 4.92 -10.98 -5.12
N TYR A 24 4.93 -12.04 -5.96
CA TYR A 24 5.38 -13.38 -5.57
C TYR A 24 6.90 -13.47 -5.31
N LYS A 25 7.68 -12.51 -5.81
CA LYS A 25 9.13 -12.45 -5.61
C LYS A 25 9.54 -11.89 -4.24
N GLU A 26 8.63 -11.23 -3.53
CA GLU A 26 8.94 -10.69 -2.18
C GLU A 26 9.04 -11.75 -1.07
N GLY A 27 8.55 -12.96 -1.30
CA GLY A 27 8.59 -14.03 -0.30
C GLY A 27 7.71 -13.81 0.94
N LYS A 28 6.83 -12.80 0.94
CA LYS A 28 5.96 -12.49 2.08
C LYS A 28 4.67 -13.30 2.07
N GLY A 29 4.52 -14.14 3.08
CA GLY A 29 3.32 -14.93 3.30
C GLY A 29 3.16 -16.06 2.27
N ASN A 30 1.95 -16.62 2.18
CA ASN A 30 1.63 -17.69 1.24
C ASN A 30 1.20 -17.12 -0.11
N ALA A 31 2.12 -17.01 -1.04
CA ALA A 31 1.84 -16.46 -2.38
C ALA A 31 0.81 -17.32 -3.13
N ALA A 32 0.85 -18.64 -3.05
CA ALA A 32 -0.07 -19.52 -3.74
C ALA A 32 -1.55 -19.26 -3.38
N VAL A 33 -1.85 -19.06 -2.10
CA VAL A 33 -3.20 -18.70 -1.64
C VAL A 33 -3.65 -17.36 -2.20
N LYS A 34 -2.74 -16.38 -2.27
CA LYS A 34 -3.05 -15.05 -2.82
C LYS A 34 -3.36 -15.10 -4.32
N PHE A 35 -2.81 -16.09 -5.03
CA PHE A 35 -3.17 -16.39 -6.41
C PHE A 35 -4.39 -17.35 -6.52
N GLY A 36 -5.03 -17.68 -5.42
CA GLY A 36 -6.26 -18.47 -5.40
C GLY A 36 -6.03 -19.98 -5.47
N GLU A 37 -4.78 -20.47 -5.39
CA GLU A 37 -4.49 -21.90 -5.48
C GLU A 37 -5.14 -22.68 -4.31
N GLY A 38 -5.86 -23.75 -4.66
CA GLY A 38 -6.49 -24.64 -3.70
C GLY A 38 -7.69 -24.05 -2.93
N LEU A 39 -8.06 -22.80 -3.15
CA LEU A 39 -9.24 -22.19 -2.52
C LEU A 39 -10.52 -22.86 -3.05
N ASN A 40 -11.36 -23.36 -2.15
CA ASN A 40 -12.66 -23.92 -2.47
C ASN A 40 -13.74 -22.88 -2.21
N CYS A 41 -14.06 -22.10 -3.25
CA CYS A 41 -15.04 -21.03 -3.17
C CYS A 41 -15.80 -20.90 -4.50
N PRO A 42 -17.14 -20.79 -4.48
CA PRO A 42 -17.96 -20.62 -5.70
C PRO A 42 -17.60 -19.37 -6.50
N LYS A 43 -17.19 -18.30 -5.82
CA LYS A 43 -16.86 -17.02 -6.46
C LYS A 43 -15.52 -16.50 -5.99
N LEU A 44 -14.52 -16.54 -6.89
CA LEU A 44 -13.19 -16.00 -6.65
C LEU A 44 -12.95 -14.82 -7.58
N VAL A 45 -12.70 -13.63 -7.02
CA VAL A 45 -12.45 -12.40 -7.77
C VAL A 45 -11.21 -11.70 -7.23
N ALA A 46 -10.58 -10.87 -8.08
CA ALA A 46 -9.46 -10.03 -7.66
C ALA A 46 -9.79 -8.56 -7.88
N TYR A 47 -9.63 -7.76 -6.82
CA TYR A 47 -9.86 -6.32 -6.86
C TYR A 47 -8.56 -5.54 -6.61
N ALA A 48 -8.10 -4.84 -7.65
CA ALA A 48 -6.92 -3.97 -7.60
C ALA A 48 -5.64 -4.59 -6.99
N PRO A 49 -5.35 -5.92 -7.14
CA PRO A 49 -4.07 -6.45 -6.73
C PRO A 49 -2.95 -5.81 -7.55
N SER A 50 -1.74 -5.83 -7.00
CA SER A 50 -0.53 -5.42 -7.69
C SER A 50 0.52 -6.53 -7.64
N VAL A 51 1.22 -6.72 -8.75
CA VAL A 51 2.38 -7.61 -8.84
C VAL A 51 3.66 -6.94 -8.33
N GLY A 52 3.57 -5.67 -7.96
CA GLY A 52 4.73 -4.87 -7.55
C GLY A 52 5.79 -4.84 -8.65
N LYS A 53 6.99 -5.38 -8.35
CA LYS A 53 8.10 -5.50 -9.31
C LYS A 53 8.13 -6.83 -10.06
N SER A 54 7.25 -7.75 -9.74
CA SER A 54 7.24 -9.06 -10.39
C SER A 54 6.87 -8.91 -11.85
N SER A 55 7.64 -9.56 -12.71
CA SER A 55 7.37 -9.66 -14.15
C SER A 55 7.21 -11.11 -14.52
N VAL A 56 6.56 -11.38 -15.65
CA VAL A 56 6.58 -12.72 -16.24
C VAL A 56 8.03 -13.09 -16.53
N SER A 57 8.43 -14.27 -16.07
CA SER A 57 9.75 -14.84 -16.31
C SER A 57 9.58 -16.29 -16.73
N ASP A 58 10.61 -16.87 -17.33
CA ASP A 58 10.60 -18.27 -17.80
C ASP A 58 10.35 -19.28 -16.66
N ASP A 59 10.70 -18.90 -15.42
CA ASP A 59 10.48 -19.72 -14.22
C ASP A 59 9.22 -19.32 -13.45
N LEU A 60 8.13 -18.99 -14.12
CA LEU A 60 6.89 -18.63 -13.47
C LEU A 60 6.30 -19.82 -12.71
N PRO A 61 6.08 -19.72 -11.38
CA PRO A 61 5.53 -20.83 -10.61
C PRO A 61 4.16 -21.29 -11.13
N GLU A 62 3.97 -22.61 -11.27
CA GLU A 62 2.75 -23.19 -11.84
C GLU A 62 1.47 -22.76 -11.11
N TYR A 63 1.55 -22.54 -9.79
CA TYR A 63 0.39 -22.08 -9.00
C TYR A 63 -0.13 -20.71 -9.44
N ILE A 64 0.71 -19.86 -10.02
CA ILE A 64 0.30 -18.56 -10.55
C ILE A 64 -0.60 -18.76 -11.76
N VAL A 65 -0.16 -19.56 -12.71
CA VAL A 65 -0.92 -19.84 -13.95
C VAL A 65 -2.25 -20.50 -13.62
N LYS A 66 -2.22 -21.59 -12.84
CA LYS A 66 -3.42 -22.31 -12.41
C LYS A 66 -4.36 -21.44 -11.57
N GLY A 67 -3.77 -20.62 -10.69
CA GLY A 67 -4.52 -19.75 -9.83
C GLY A 67 -5.25 -18.65 -10.60
N LEU A 68 -4.56 -17.90 -11.46
CA LEU A 68 -5.16 -16.83 -12.26
C LEU A 68 -6.30 -17.30 -13.16
N GLN A 69 -6.23 -18.52 -13.68
CA GLN A 69 -7.31 -19.11 -14.52
C GLN A 69 -8.62 -19.31 -13.74
N ARG A 70 -8.55 -19.42 -12.41
CA ARG A 70 -9.72 -19.65 -11.54
C ARG A 70 -10.51 -18.39 -11.22
N PHE A 71 -9.89 -17.21 -11.36
CA PHE A 71 -10.58 -15.96 -11.10
C PHE A 71 -11.67 -15.71 -12.15
N GLN A 72 -12.89 -15.49 -11.69
CA GLN A 72 -14.02 -15.16 -12.53
C GLN A 72 -13.95 -13.73 -13.06
N ALA A 73 -13.42 -12.83 -12.23
CA ALA A 73 -13.15 -11.45 -12.61
C ALA A 73 -11.83 -10.97 -11.98
N ILE A 74 -11.07 -10.21 -12.75
CA ILE A 74 -9.82 -9.59 -12.32
C ILE A 74 -9.88 -8.12 -12.69
N SER A 75 -9.58 -7.25 -11.73
CA SER A 75 -9.25 -5.86 -11.99
C SER A 75 -7.80 -5.57 -11.61
N SER A 76 -7.23 -4.50 -12.14
CA SER A 76 -5.87 -4.05 -11.81
C SER A 76 -5.85 -2.55 -11.52
N ARG A 77 -4.88 -2.12 -10.71
CA ARG A 77 -4.65 -0.68 -10.43
C ARG A 77 -3.40 -0.14 -11.13
N ASP A 78 -2.60 -1.00 -11.75
CA ASP A 78 -1.36 -0.62 -12.42
C ASP A 78 -1.11 -1.41 -13.71
N ASP A 79 -0.27 -0.83 -14.59
CA ASP A 79 0.03 -1.37 -15.92
C ASP A 79 0.80 -2.68 -15.89
N LEU A 80 1.69 -2.86 -14.91
CA LEU A 80 2.48 -4.09 -14.81
C LEU A 80 1.58 -5.28 -14.47
N THR A 81 0.63 -5.10 -13.56
CA THR A 81 -0.33 -6.14 -13.20
C THR A 81 -1.23 -6.48 -14.40
N GLU A 82 -1.67 -5.49 -15.16
CA GLU A 82 -2.45 -5.70 -16.37
C GLU A 82 -1.68 -6.53 -17.39
N GLN A 83 -0.44 -6.13 -17.70
CA GLN A 83 0.44 -6.87 -18.62
C GLN A 83 0.73 -8.28 -18.11
N PHE A 84 0.99 -8.43 -16.83
CA PHE A 84 1.25 -9.73 -16.18
C PHE A 84 0.06 -10.68 -16.35
N VAL A 85 -1.14 -10.25 -16.00
CA VAL A 85 -2.35 -11.08 -16.13
C VAL A 85 -2.64 -11.41 -17.58
N ASN A 86 -2.56 -10.41 -18.46
CA ASN A 86 -2.84 -10.61 -19.88
C ASN A 86 -1.91 -11.64 -20.53
N SER A 87 -0.61 -11.59 -20.18
CA SER A 87 0.38 -12.54 -20.73
C SER A 87 0.17 -13.99 -20.25
N ILE A 88 -0.49 -14.21 -19.11
CA ILE A 88 -0.68 -15.54 -18.53
C ILE A 88 -2.04 -16.15 -18.91
N VAL A 89 -3.11 -15.36 -18.81
CA VAL A 89 -4.49 -15.87 -19.00
C VAL A 89 -5.18 -15.30 -20.24
N ASN A 90 -4.48 -14.50 -21.02
CA ASN A 90 -5.01 -13.84 -22.22
C ASN A 90 -6.33 -13.08 -21.96
N LYS A 91 -6.40 -12.40 -20.81
CA LYS A 91 -7.53 -11.55 -20.40
C LYS A 91 -6.98 -10.20 -19.96
N THR A 92 -7.58 -9.12 -20.45
CA THR A 92 -7.22 -7.77 -20.00
C THR A 92 -8.04 -7.44 -18.75
N PRO A 93 -7.41 -7.24 -17.58
CA PRO A 93 -8.10 -6.81 -16.38
C PRO A 93 -8.80 -5.46 -16.57
N VAL A 94 -9.89 -5.26 -15.84
CA VAL A 94 -10.55 -3.95 -15.78
C VAL A 94 -9.68 -3.02 -14.94
N ARG A 95 -9.34 -1.83 -15.48
CA ARG A 95 -8.60 -0.81 -14.74
C ARG A 95 -9.50 -0.17 -13.69
N VAL A 96 -9.03 -0.15 -12.45
CA VAL A 96 -9.74 0.44 -11.30
C VAL A 96 -8.77 1.24 -10.43
N LEU A 97 -9.32 2.11 -9.59
CA LEU A 97 -8.55 2.76 -8.54
C LEU A 97 -8.34 1.81 -7.35
N ASP A 98 -7.34 2.13 -6.53
CA ASP A 98 -7.19 1.48 -5.24
C ASP A 98 -8.45 1.67 -4.39
N PRO A 99 -8.91 0.64 -3.64
CA PRO A 99 -10.16 0.72 -2.88
C PRO A 99 -10.16 1.83 -1.81
N THR A 100 -9.02 2.36 -1.42
CA THR A 100 -8.95 3.52 -0.53
C THR A 100 -9.64 4.77 -1.10
N PHE A 101 -9.80 4.88 -2.42
CA PHE A 101 -10.57 5.95 -3.06
C PHE A 101 -12.09 5.74 -3.03
N LEU A 102 -12.57 4.54 -2.66
CA LEU A 102 -14.00 4.19 -2.71
C LEU A 102 -14.77 4.56 -1.45
N THR A 103 -14.09 4.96 -0.38
CA THR A 103 -14.75 5.23 0.90
C THR A 103 -14.17 6.45 1.61
N LYS A 104 -14.98 7.02 2.48
CA LYS A 104 -14.53 8.01 3.46
C LYS A 104 -14.17 7.30 4.74
N PHE A 105 -12.91 7.38 5.14
CA PHE A 105 -12.46 6.79 6.38
C PHE A 105 -12.83 7.65 7.58
N PRO A 106 -13.26 7.04 8.71
CA PRO A 106 -13.28 7.73 9.97
C PRO A 106 -11.86 8.14 10.34
N MET A 107 -11.71 9.32 10.89
CA MET A 107 -10.41 9.88 11.28
C MET A 107 -10.45 10.26 12.74
N GLN A 108 -9.38 9.95 13.44
CA GLN A 108 -9.20 10.32 14.84
C GLN A 108 -7.96 11.20 14.97
N GLU A 109 -8.06 12.22 15.80
CA GLU A 109 -6.87 12.99 16.15
C GLU A 109 -6.09 12.28 17.24
N LYS A 110 -4.78 12.15 17.05
CA LYS A 110 -3.88 11.68 18.09
C LYS A 110 -3.71 12.76 19.14
N SER A 111 -3.98 12.42 20.39
CA SER A 111 -3.73 13.34 21.53
C SER A 111 -2.24 13.65 21.65
N GLY A 112 -1.93 14.87 22.09
CA GLY A 112 -0.55 15.32 22.32
C GLY A 112 0.21 15.75 21.07
N ILE A 113 -0.39 15.71 19.88
CA ILE A 113 0.21 16.25 18.66
C ILE A 113 0.23 17.78 18.71
N LYS A 114 1.42 18.36 18.60
CA LYS A 114 1.62 19.80 18.49
C LYS A 114 1.30 20.25 17.06
N LYS A 115 0.59 21.37 16.91
CA LYS A 115 0.25 21.96 15.61
C LYS A 115 0.80 23.40 15.53
N PRO A 116 1.23 23.86 14.34
CA PRO A 116 1.29 23.14 13.07
C PRO A 116 2.42 22.12 13.01
N TYR A 117 2.32 21.12 12.11
CA TYR A 117 3.38 20.14 11.92
C TYR A 117 3.56 19.72 10.46
N ILE A 118 4.75 19.23 10.14
CA ILE A 118 5.06 18.47 8.93
C ILE A 118 5.18 16.99 9.28
N MET A 119 4.96 16.13 8.30
CA MET A 119 4.93 14.69 8.50
C MET A 119 5.82 13.96 7.51
N PHE A 120 6.53 12.95 8.02
CA PHE A 120 7.26 11.96 7.22
C PHE A 120 6.56 10.61 7.27
N TYR A 121 6.57 9.89 6.15
CA TYR A 121 6.06 8.53 6.06
C TYR A 121 6.91 7.70 5.11
N TYR A 122 7.85 6.91 5.66
CA TYR A 122 8.78 6.04 4.94
C TYR A 122 9.47 6.72 3.76
N CYS A 123 10.28 7.73 4.05
CA CYS A 123 11.07 8.48 3.06
C CYS A 123 12.45 7.88 2.84
N ASP A 124 12.54 6.56 2.63
CA ASP A 124 13.82 5.84 2.51
C ASP A 124 14.71 6.35 1.36
N GLY A 125 14.14 7.03 0.36
CA GLY A 125 14.87 7.68 -0.74
C GLY A 125 15.44 9.05 -0.40
N MET A 126 15.16 9.58 0.78
CA MET A 126 15.68 10.86 1.22
C MET A 126 17.03 10.66 1.93
N SER A 127 18.05 11.47 1.57
CA SER A 127 19.32 11.42 2.31
C SER A 127 19.13 11.97 3.74
N THR A 128 19.98 11.48 4.65
CA THR A 128 19.96 11.93 6.05
C THR A 128 20.21 13.44 6.16
N GLU A 129 21.12 13.99 5.36
CA GLU A 129 21.47 15.40 5.35
C GLU A 129 20.27 16.25 4.90
N LEU A 130 19.54 15.81 3.88
CA LEU A 130 18.34 16.50 3.41
C LEU A 130 17.24 16.46 4.48
N LYS A 131 17.01 15.29 5.11
CA LYS A 131 16.05 15.14 6.19
C LYS A 131 16.36 16.10 7.35
N GLN A 132 17.63 16.13 7.80
CA GLN A 132 18.09 17.05 8.86
C GLN A 132 17.85 18.52 8.49
N THR A 133 18.15 18.88 7.24
CA THR A 133 17.94 20.25 6.73
C THR A 133 16.46 20.64 6.77
N ILE A 134 15.57 19.75 6.29
CA ILE A 134 14.12 19.98 6.31
C ILE A 134 13.60 20.12 7.75
N VAL A 135 14.01 19.23 8.65
CA VAL A 135 13.59 19.27 10.05
C VAL A 135 14.05 20.56 10.75
N LYS A 136 15.29 20.96 10.53
CA LYS A 136 15.80 22.24 11.05
C LYS A 136 14.97 23.43 10.55
N GLN A 137 14.71 23.51 9.26
CA GLN A 137 13.90 24.59 8.68
C GLN A 137 12.45 24.57 9.17
N ALA A 138 11.88 23.39 9.41
CA ALA A 138 10.54 23.25 9.97
C ALA A 138 10.49 23.82 11.39
N HIS A 139 11.43 23.47 12.25
CA HIS A 139 11.53 24.01 13.63
C HIS A 139 11.73 25.54 13.62
N GLU A 140 12.60 26.06 12.75
CA GLU A 140 12.82 27.51 12.62
C GLU A 140 11.54 28.26 12.22
N LYS A 141 10.63 27.59 11.50
CA LYS A 141 9.31 28.11 11.13
C LYS A 141 8.19 27.79 12.13
N GLY A 142 8.51 27.18 13.26
CA GLY A 142 7.56 26.84 14.32
C GLY A 142 6.71 25.58 14.05
N TYR A 143 7.12 24.74 13.11
CA TYR A 143 6.47 23.46 12.88
C TYR A 143 7.07 22.37 13.77
N ALA A 144 6.21 21.54 14.36
CA ALA A 144 6.62 20.23 14.90
C ALA A 144 6.88 19.25 13.75
N VAL A 145 7.61 18.16 14.02
CA VAL A 145 7.94 17.17 13.01
C VAL A 145 7.60 15.77 13.52
N TYR A 146 6.81 15.03 12.74
CA TYR A 146 6.36 13.70 13.11
C TYR A 146 6.62 12.68 11.99
N GLY A 147 6.91 11.42 12.39
CA GLY A 147 6.85 10.27 11.50
C GLY A 147 5.52 9.53 11.70
N ALA A 148 4.74 9.29 10.66
CA ALA A 148 3.44 8.63 10.80
C ALA A 148 3.59 7.11 10.90
N GLY A 149 3.69 6.58 12.12
CA GLY A 149 3.91 5.16 12.38
C GLY A 149 5.39 4.75 12.34
N GLU A 150 6.29 5.69 12.23
CA GLU A 150 7.75 5.49 12.31
C GLU A 150 8.37 6.44 13.32
N GLY A 151 9.45 6.01 13.95
CA GLY A 151 10.25 6.83 14.87
C GLY A 151 11.59 7.19 14.27
N ASP A 152 12.04 8.42 14.53
CA ASP A 152 13.38 8.89 14.21
C ASP A 152 13.82 9.84 15.34
N LYS A 153 15.12 9.95 15.59
CA LYS A 153 15.69 10.90 16.57
C LYS A 153 15.36 12.36 16.26
N LEU A 154 15.01 12.64 15.00
CA LEU A 154 14.65 13.96 14.51
C LEU A 154 13.16 14.28 14.70
N TYR A 155 12.35 13.30 15.09
CA TYR A 155 10.89 13.45 15.21
C TYR A 155 10.45 13.54 16.65
N GLU A 156 9.24 14.04 16.85
CA GLU A 156 8.56 13.93 18.13
C GLU A 156 8.19 12.45 18.40
N ASP A 157 8.35 11.97 19.63
CA ASP A 157 8.28 10.52 19.96
C ASP A 157 6.88 9.87 19.88
N ILE A 158 5.85 10.66 19.77
CA ILE A 158 4.49 10.20 20.04
C ILE A 158 3.85 9.38 18.91
N THR A 159 4.50 9.27 17.75
CA THR A 159 3.86 8.82 16.51
C THR A 159 4.09 7.36 16.14
N ILE A 160 4.80 6.60 16.96
CA ILE A 160 5.08 5.17 16.70
C ILE A 160 3.81 4.32 16.89
N ASN A 161 3.00 4.61 17.92
CA ASN A 161 1.79 3.86 18.28
C ASN A 161 0.53 4.59 17.80
N LEU A 162 0.25 4.51 16.50
CA LEU A 162 -0.97 5.03 15.90
C LEU A 162 -1.96 3.90 15.61
N THR A 163 -3.22 4.09 15.96
CA THR A 163 -4.30 3.30 15.37
C THR A 163 -4.44 3.65 13.88
N PRO A 164 -5.04 2.79 13.04
CA PRO A 164 -5.27 3.12 11.63
C PRO A 164 -6.00 4.45 11.41
N PHE A 165 -6.95 4.77 12.28
CA PHE A 165 -7.73 6.01 12.17
C PHE A 165 -6.95 7.25 12.63
N GLU A 166 -6.09 7.13 13.64
CA GLU A 166 -5.14 8.17 14.03
C GLU A 166 -4.11 8.41 12.94
N TRP A 167 -3.61 7.33 12.30
CA TRP A 167 -2.69 7.42 11.17
C TRP A 167 -3.27 8.23 10.02
N ILE A 168 -4.53 7.97 9.63
CA ILE A 168 -5.23 8.78 8.63
C ILE A 168 -5.39 10.24 9.10
N GLY A 169 -5.69 10.44 10.37
CA GLY A 169 -5.80 11.76 11.00
C GLY A 169 -4.52 12.58 10.93
N MET A 170 -3.36 11.91 10.96
CA MET A 170 -2.06 12.58 10.79
C MET A 170 -1.96 13.23 9.39
N PHE A 171 -2.41 12.56 8.32
CA PHE A 171 -2.43 13.18 6.99
C PHE A 171 -3.33 14.39 6.94
N ARG A 172 -4.54 14.28 7.48
CA ARG A 172 -5.54 15.38 7.43
C ARG A 172 -5.04 16.67 8.04
N ASN A 173 -4.26 16.62 9.10
CA ASN A 173 -3.85 17.80 9.87
C ASN A 173 -2.42 18.26 9.57
N ALA A 174 -1.66 17.52 8.76
CA ALA A 174 -0.31 17.92 8.37
C ALA A 174 -0.33 19.18 7.51
N ALA A 175 0.61 20.09 7.73
CA ALA A 175 0.85 21.23 6.85
C ALA A 175 1.53 20.79 5.55
N PHE A 176 2.41 19.77 5.65
CA PHE A 176 3.11 19.18 4.50
C PHE A 176 3.46 17.72 4.80
N VAL A 177 3.47 16.88 3.75
CA VAL A 177 3.79 15.45 3.86
C VAL A 177 4.99 15.11 2.99
N PHE A 178 5.98 14.45 3.59
CA PHE A 178 7.06 13.78 2.88
C PHE A 178 6.81 12.28 2.91
N THR A 179 6.82 11.61 1.76
CA THR A 179 6.55 10.17 1.70
C THR A 179 7.34 9.47 0.60
N GLY A 180 7.65 8.19 0.79
CA GLY A 180 8.23 7.30 -0.21
C GLY A 180 7.28 6.16 -0.60
N THR A 181 6.00 6.22 -0.22
CA THR A 181 5.08 5.10 -0.39
C THR A 181 3.84 5.46 -1.22
N PHE A 182 3.25 4.44 -1.87
CA PHE A 182 2.00 4.57 -2.61
C PHE A 182 0.87 5.12 -1.71
N HIS A 183 0.61 4.51 -0.55
CA HIS A 183 -0.47 4.96 0.33
C HIS A 183 -0.21 6.33 0.96
N GLY A 184 1.05 6.71 1.17
CA GLY A 184 1.39 8.07 1.58
C GLY A 184 0.94 9.12 0.56
N VAL A 185 1.13 8.84 -0.74
CA VAL A 185 0.62 9.68 -1.83
C VAL A 185 -0.90 9.69 -1.84
N VAL A 186 -1.53 8.50 -1.82
CA VAL A 186 -2.99 8.37 -1.85
C VAL A 186 -3.66 9.16 -0.72
N PHE A 187 -3.22 8.98 0.52
CA PHE A 187 -3.82 9.70 1.67
C PHE A 187 -3.50 11.19 1.68
N SER A 188 -2.38 11.62 1.11
CA SER A 188 -2.11 13.04 0.89
C SER A 188 -3.12 13.66 -0.09
N ILE A 189 -3.39 12.98 -1.21
CA ILE A 189 -4.39 13.40 -2.20
C ILE A 189 -5.79 13.43 -1.58
N LEU A 190 -6.21 12.36 -0.92
CA LEU A 190 -7.54 12.24 -0.29
C LEU A 190 -7.80 13.31 0.77
N ASN A 191 -6.74 13.78 1.43
CA ASN A 191 -6.83 14.83 2.46
C ASN A 191 -6.43 16.23 1.93
N HIS A 192 -6.23 16.39 0.61
CA HIS A 192 -5.84 17.65 -0.02
C HIS A 192 -4.60 18.29 0.62
N ARG A 193 -3.59 17.46 0.93
CA ARG A 193 -2.32 17.93 1.49
C ARG A 193 -1.27 18.10 0.41
N GLN A 194 -0.46 19.13 0.57
CA GLN A 194 0.76 19.25 -0.21
C GLN A 194 1.75 18.17 0.22
N PHE A 195 2.42 17.56 -0.73
CA PHE A 195 3.38 16.49 -0.45
C PHE A 195 4.54 16.48 -1.44
N GLN A 196 5.64 15.87 -1.00
CA GLN A 196 6.81 15.57 -1.83
C GLN A 196 7.12 14.08 -1.71
N VAL A 197 7.43 13.46 -2.86
CA VAL A 197 7.73 12.02 -2.92
C VAL A 197 9.23 11.79 -3.00
N TYR A 198 9.74 10.87 -2.17
CA TYR A 198 11.11 10.39 -2.17
C TYR A 198 11.13 8.87 -2.32
N MET A 199 11.35 8.41 -3.54
CA MET A 199 11.34 6.97 -3.86
C MET A 199 12.75 6.39 -3.76
N THR A 200 12.90 5.26 -3.06
CA THR A 200 14.06 4.37 -3.20
C THR A 200 13.89 3.40 -4.35
N ASN A 201 12.65 3.22 -4.78
CA ASN A 201 12.27 2.11 -5.63
C ASN A 201 11.07 2.52 -6.47
N GLU A 202 11.29 2.72 -7.77
CA GLU A 202 10.28 3.16 -8.72
C GLU A 202 8.99 2.31 -8.73
N SER A 203 9.05 1.05 -8.24
CA SER A 203 7.90 0.17 -8.20
C SER A 203 6.86 0.48 -7.12
N ARG A 204 7.20 1.29 -6.12
CA ARG A 204 6.28 1.61 -5.02
C ARG A 204 5.27 2.71 -5.34
N ILE A 205 5.46 3.41 -6.45
CA ILE A 205 4.58 4.52 -6.86
C ILE A 205 4.41 4.41 -8.38
N LYS A 206 3.45 3.61 -8.79
CA LYS A 206 3.05 3.45 -10.20
C LYS A 206 1.58 3.77 -10.36
#